data_657cf23fafe485c2e5557ef102a1bc71
#
_entry.id   657cf23fafe485c2e5557ef102a1bc71
#
_cell.length_a   1.000
_cell.length_b   1.000
_cell.length_c   1.000
_cell.angle_alpha   90.00
_cell.angle_beta   90.00
_cell.angle_gamma   90.00
#
_symmetry.space_group_name_H-M   'P 1'
#
loop_
_entity.id
_entity.type
_entity.pdbx_description
1 polymer ?
#
loop_
_entity_poly.entity_id
_entity_poly.type
_entity_poly.pdbx_seq_one_letter_code
_entity_poly.pdbx_strand_id
1 'polypeptide(L)'
;LFIFVSGYLFYLTRIERPMPYLRMIGDKLKRLGIPFLVFTMIAMVIKTRFAEDMTRPSSIGLQEFVHNILYPGEGPLSELWFLTAIGWMFILRPLWTWSLNGKYATAATVALLTAIHLYAPKGIEFLALSSAMRYVLFFYLGMIACKYRIVDRFAVAYKTILVIAGSIYVASIFLDFALLSALSGIALSVSLALLADRFVPQLFAGFRNYTYQIYLISIFVQVLVKILYKHDLITHYATGYVVCILAGIYVPVLIAATAKKLNIRFINLCLGLSK
;
A
#
# COMPACT_ATOMS: atom_id res chain seq x y z
N LEU A 1 7.65 1.03 -1.20
CA LEU A 1 7.48 -0.02 -2.21
C LEU A 1 6.06 -0.08 -2.77
N PHE A 2 5.01 -0.24 -1.94
CA PHE A 2 3.61 -0.39 -2.43
C PHE A 2 3.16 0.72 -3.38
N ILE A 3 3.48 1.97 -3.06
CA ILE A 3 3.13 3.12 -3.90
C ILE A 3 3.87 3.06 -5.25
N PHE A 4 5.13 2.66 -5.25
CA PHE A 4 5.92 2.46 -6.47
C PHE A 4 5.30 1.38 -7.37
N VAL A 5 5.00 0.21 -6.80
CA VAL A 5 4.35 -0.90 -7.53
C VAL A 5 2.97 -0.47 -8.05
N SER A 6 2.22 0.31 -7.26
CA SER A 6 0.92 0.85 -7.70
C SER A 6 1.07 1.79 -8.88
N GLY A 7 2.10 2.62 -8.92
CA GLY A 7 2.42 3.48 -10.07
C GLY A 7 2.81 2.66 -11.30
N TYR A 8 3.65 1.64 -11.12
CA TYR A 8 4.03 0.71 -12.20
C TYR A 8 2.80 0.04 -12.84
N LEU A 9 1.93 -0.55 -12.01
CA LEU A 9 0.71 -1.20 -12.48
C LEU A 9 -0.31 -0.21 -13.04
N PHE A 10 -0.33 1.03 -12.54
CA PHE A 10 -1.19 2.07 -13.05
C PHE A 10 -0.79 2.46 -14.48
N TYR A 11 0.49 2.61 -14.75
CA TYR A 11 0.97 2.85 -16.10
C TYR A 11 0.54 1.73 -17.04
N LEU A 12 0.87 0.49 -16.71
CA LEU A 12 0.59 -0.70 -17.50
C LEU A 12 -0.91 -0.88 -17.81
N THR A 13 -1.78 -0.58 -16.85
CA THR A 13 -3.21 -0.90 -16.96
C THR A 13 -4.09 0.28 -17.34
N ARG A 14 -3.63 1.53 -17.19
CA ARG A 14 -4.46 2.73 -17.32
C ARG A 14 -3.89 3.82 -18.22
N ILE A 15 -2.59 3.82 -18.46
CA ILE A 15 -1.92 4.75 -19.37
C ILE A 15 -1.63 4.05 -20.70
N GLU A 16 -0.96 2.91 -20.66
CA GLU A 16 -0.68 2.11 -21.85
C GLU A 16 -1.97 1.55 -22.50
N ARG A 17 -2.96 1.19 -21.68
CA ARG A 17 -4.30 0.75 -22.12
C ARG A 17 -5.35 1.76 -21.65
N PRO A 18 -5.55 2.86 -22.41
CA PRO A 18 -6.40 3.95 -21.98
C PRO A 18 -7.86 3.53 -21.88
N MET A 19 -8.54 4.03 -20.86
CA MET A 19 -9.99 3.93 -20.67
C MET A 19 -10.55 5.31 -20.35
N PRO A 20 -11.86 5.55 -20.53
CA PRO A 20 -12.50 6.81 -20.19
C PRO A 20 -12.21 7.19 -18.71
N TYR A 21 -11.84 8.45 -18.49
CA TYR A 21 -11.39 8.93 -17.18
C TYR A 21 -12.43 8.73 -16.07
N LEU A 22 -13.68 9.12 -16.33
CA LEU A 22 -14.78 8.99 -15.36
C LEU A 22 -15.07 7.53 -15.00
N ARG A 23 -15.01 6.63 -16.00
CA ARG A 23 -15.16 5.19 -15.75
C ARG A 23 -14.04 4.66 -14.86
N MET A 24 -12.79 5.08 -15.13
CA MET A 24 -11.65 4.72 -14.29
C MET A 24 -11.83 5.18 -12.83
N ILE A 25 -12.24 6.44 -12.62
CA ILE A 25 -12.49 6.97 -11.27
C ILE A 25 -13.62 6.20 -10.59
N GLY A 26 -14.73 5.94 -11.28
CA GLY A 26 -15.84 5.15 -10.73
C GLY A 26 -15.42 3.73 -10.31
N ASP A 27 -14.62 3.04 -11.16
CA ASP A 27 -14.09 1.71 -10.84
C ASP A 27 -13.15 1.75 -9.62
N LYS A 28 -12.32 2.80 -9.50
CA LYS A 28 -11.41 2.97 -8.36
C LYS A 28 -12.16 3.33 -7.09
N LEU A 29 -13.15 4.21 -7.15
CA LEU A 29 -14.01 4.52 -5.99
C LEU A 29 -14.72 3.28 -5.47
N LYS A 30 -15.27 2.46 -6.34
CA LYS A 30 -15.89 1.19 -5.92
C LYS A 30 -14.89 0.23 -5.29
N ARG A 31 -13.71 0.09 -5.88
CA ARG A 31 -12.72 -0.90 -5.45
C ARG A 31 -11.92 -0.48 -4.21
N LEU A 32 -11.70 0.80 -3.99
CA LEU A 32 -10.92 1.33 -2.87
C LEU A 32 -11.81 2.00 -1.83
N GLY A 33 -12.77 2.81 -2.27
CA GLY A 33 -13.63 3.60 -1.38
C GLY A 33 -14.60 2.73 -0.58
N ILE A 34 -15.25 1.74 -1.20
CA ILE A 34 -16.18 0.87 -0.46
C ILE A 34 -15.44 0.04 0.60
N PRO A 35 -14.33 -0.66 0.31
CA PRO A 35 -13.53 -1.30 1.36
C PRO A 35 -13.06 -0.30 2.42
N PHE A 36 -12.61 0.88 2.05
CA PHE A 36 -12.19 1.91 3.01
C PHE A 36 -13.29 2.23 4.02
N LEU A 37 -14.52 2.50 3.56
CA LEU A 37 -15.65 2.79 4.44
C LEU A 37 -16.02 1.60 5.33
N VAL A 38 -16.10 0.41 4.75
CA VAL A 38 -16.47 -0.81 5.47
C VAL A 38 -15.44 -1.15 6.54
N PHE A 39 -14.16 -1.12 6.21
CA PHE A 39 -13.09 -1.45 7.15
C PHE A 39 -12.91 -0.37 8.22
N THR A 40 -13.15 0.91 7.93
CA THR A 40 -13.23 1.97 8.95
C THR A 40 -14.33 1.67 9.95
N MET A 41 -15.54 1.29 9.47
CA MET A 41 -16.68 0.97 10.34
C MET A 41 -16.38 -0.27 11.21
N ILE A 42 -15.84 -1.34 10.60
CA ILE A 42 -15.46 -2.57 11.33
C ILE A 42 -14.43 -2.22 12.43
N ALA A 43 -13.44 -1.41 12.10
CA ALA A 43 -12.40 -1.02 13.05
C ALA A 43 -12.96 -0.19 14.22
N MET A 44 -13.89 0.72 13.97
CA MET A 44 -14.57 1.46 15.04
C MET A 44 -15.30 0.51 15.98
N VAL A 45 -16.07 -0.45 15.43
CA VAL A 45 -16.78 -1.44 16.26
C VAL A 45 -15.82 -2.28 17.10
N ILE A 46 -14.74 -2.80 16.49
CA ILE A 46 -13.75 -3.61 17.21
C ILE A 46 -13.06 -2.78 18.31
N LYS A 47 -12.61 -1.57 17.98
CA LYS A 47 -11.90 -0.71 18.96
C LYS A 47 -12.80 -0.23 20.10
N THR A 48 -14.08 -0.07 19.86
CA THR A 48 -15.04 0.25 20.94
C THR A 48 -15.29 -0.97 21.83
N ARG A 49 -15.36 -2.17 21.27
CA ARG A 49 -15.58 -3.41 22.04
C ARG A 49 -14.37 -3.84 22.86
N PHE A 50 -13.17 -3.55 22.37
CA PHE A 50 -11.90 -3.89 23.03
C PHE A 50 -11.16 -2.63 23.50
N ALA A 51 -11.88 -1.61 23.96
CA ALA A 51 -11.31 -0.30 24.30
C ALA A 51 -10.17 -0.39 25.33
N GLU A 52 -10.29 -1.29 26.32
CA GLU A 52 -9.28 -1.51 27.37
C GLU A 52 -7.96 -2.09 26.83
N ASP A 53 -8.03 -2.79 25.71
CA ASP A 53 -6.86 -3.40 25.06
C ASP A 53 -6.25 -2.53 23.98
N MET A 54 -6.87 -1.39 23.64
CA MET A 54 -6.46 -0.53 22.54
C MET A 54 -5.68 0.70 23.01
N THR A 55 -4.60 1.01 22.32
CA THR A 55 -3.81 2.23 22.56
C THR A 55 -4.59 3.51 22.21
N ARG A 56 -5.52 3.42 21.26
CA ARG A 56 -6.40 4.51 20.82
C ARG A 56 -7.82 3.95 20.73
N PRO A 57 -8.62 4.05 21.79
CA PRO A 57 -10.03 3.66 21.73
C PRO A 57 -10.79 4.57 20.76
N SER A 58 -11.87 4.08 20.20
CA SER A 58 -12.76 4.83 19.31
C SER A 58 -14.18 4.72 19.83
N SER A 59 -15.02 5.71 19.54
CA SER A 59 -16.44 5.67 19.85
C SER A 59 -17.27 5.38 18.60
N ILE A 60 -18.45 4.77 18.78
CA ILE A 60 -19.37 4.56 17.66
C ILE A 60 -20.28 5.79 17.55
N GLY A 61 -20.07 6.58 16.50
CA GLY A 61 -20.87 7.77 16.24
C GLY A 61 -20.71 8.25 14.80
N LEU A 62 -21.72 8.91 14.26
CA LEU A 62 -21.66 9.44 12.89
C LEU A 62 -20.55 10.51 12.75
N GLN A 63 -20.41 11.37 13.75
CA GLN A 63 -19.37 12.40 13.76
C GLN A 63 -17.97 11.76 13.74
N GLU A 64 -17.72 10.77 14.58
CA GLU A 64 -16.47 10.03 14.62
C GLU A 64 -16.20 9.29 13.30
N PHE A 65 -17.23 8.67 12.71
CA PHE A 65 -17.12 8.01 11.41
C PHE A 65 -16.71 9.00 10.31
N VAL A 66 -17.37 10.16 10.23
CA VAL A 66 -17.02 11.21 9.26
C VAL A 66 -15.61 11.74 9.51
N HIS A 67 -15.23 11.97 10.76
CA HIS A 67 -13.88 12.38 11.12
C HIS A 67 -12.83 11.37 10.64
N ASN A 68 -13.04 10.09 10.90
CA ASN A 68 -12.12 9.00 10.49
C ASN A 68 -12.01 8.86 8.95
N ILE A 69 -13.04 9.23 8.20
CA ILE A 69 -12.98 9.30 6.73
C ILE A 69 -12.14 10.50 6.29
N LEU A 70 -12.33 11.65 6.90
CA LEU A 70 -11.64 12.89 6.53
C LEU A 70 -10.18 12.91 7.03
N TYR A 71 -9.90 12.25 8.15
CA TYR A 71 -8.58 12.18 8.80
C TYR A 71 -8.13 10.73 9.00
N PRO A 72 -7.91 9.98 7.92
CA PRO A 72 -7.64 8.54 8.01
C PRO A 72 -6.35 8.19 8.76
N GLY A 73 -5.37 9.10 8.82
CA GLY A 73 -4.15 8.93 9.60
C GLY A 73 -4.36 8.96 11.12
N GLU A 74 -5.41 9.63 11.59
CA GLU A 74 -5.80 9.72 13.00
C GLU A 74 -6.81 8.64 13.39
N GLY A 75 -7.44 8.03 12.41
CA GLY A 75 -8.52 7.07 12.57
C GLY A 75 -8.13 5.75 13.25
N PRO A 76 -9.12 4.89 13.47
CA PRO A 76 -8.94 3.60 14.14
C PRO A 76 -7.98 2.66 13.38
N LEU A 77 -7.87 2.81 12.07
CA LEU A 77 -6.89 2.14 11.22
C LEU A 77 -6.07 3.20 10.49
N SER A 78 -4.99 3.64 11.15
CA SER A 78 -4.09 4.63 10.56
C SER A 78 -3.55 4.22 9.19
N GLU A 79 -3.37 2.91 8.96
CA GLU A 79 -2.87 2.35 7.70
C GLU A 79 -3.76 2.66 6.49
N LEU A 80 -5.05 2.96 6.70
CA LEU A 80 -5.99 3.29 5.63
C LEU A 80 -5.69 4.64 4.94
N TRP A 81 -4.79 5.48 5.52
CA TRP A 81 -4.30 6.68 4.85
C TRP A 81 -3.77 6.40 3.43
N PHE A 82 -3.21 5.21 3.23
CA PHE A 82 -2.67 4.79 1.94
C PHE A 82 -3.73 4.73 0.84
N LEU A 83 -4.96 4.31 1.15
CA LEU A 83 -6.04 4.23 0.17
C LEU A 83 -6.49 5.61 -0.32
N THR A 84 -6.55 6.58 0.59
CA THR A 84 -6.86 7.97 0.24
C THR A 84 -5.71 8.63 -0.51
N ALA A 85 -4.47 8.44 -0.06
CA ALA A 85 -3.29 8.96 -0.74
C ALA A 85 -3.16 8.43 -2.18
N ILE A 86 -3.39 7.13 -2.41
CA ILE A 86 -3.34 6.56 -3.76
C ILE A 86 -4.53 7.02 -4.61
N GLY A 87 -5.67 7.33 -3.98
CA GLY A 87 -6.82 7.94 -4.64
C GLY A 87 -6.46 9.28 -5.29
N TRP A 88 -5.75 10.15 -4.59
CA TRP A 88 -5.22 11.41 -5.15
C TRP A 88 -4.34 11.16 -6.36
N MET A 89 -3.44 10.16 -6.30
CA MET A 89 -2.53 9.83 -7.40
C MET A 89 -3.29 9.36 -8.65
N PHE A 90 -4.42 8.68 -8.49
CA PHE A 90 -5.27 8.26 -9.61
C PHE A 90 -6.05 9.42 -10.24
N ILE A 91 -6.52 10.37 -9.42
CA ILE A 91 -7.20 11.58 -9.90
C ILE A 91 -6.26 12.41 -10.79
N LEU A 92 -4.98 12.43 -10.48
CA LEU A 92 -3.96 13.17 -11.24
C LEU A 92 -3.56 12.49 -12.58
N ARG A 93 -4.27 11.46 -13.06
CA ARG A 93 -3.97 10.78 -14.31
C ARG A 93 -3.77 11.73 -15.51
N PRO A 94 -4.58 12.78 -15.75
CA PRO A 94 -4.36 13.68 -16.88
C PRO A 94 -2.97 14.34 -16.84
N LEU A 95 -2.51 14.73 -15.65
CA LEU A 95 -1.18 15.28 -15.43
C LEU A 95 -0.09 14.26 -15.76
N TRP A 96 -0.27 13.01 -15.35
CA TRP A 96 0.69 11.94 -15.64
C TRP A 96 0.81 11.64 -17.11
N THR A 97 -0.32 11.58 -17.84
CA THR A 97 -0.29 11.36 -19.28
C THR A 97 0.41 12.48 -20.02
N TRP A 98 0.14 13.73 -19.63
CA TRP A 98 0.82 14.89 -20.21
C TRP A 98 2.33 14.87 -19.91
N SER A 99 2.73 14.71 -18.67
CA SER A 99 4.13 14.79 -18.25
C SER A 99 4.98 13.65 -18.80
N LEU A 100 4.40 12.47 -19.00
CA LEU A 100 5.11 11.32 -19.56
C LEU A 100 5.29 11.40 -21.08
N ASN A 101 4.61 12.28 -21.83
CA ASN A 101 4.74 12.37 -23.28
C ASN A 101 6.06 13.01 -23.74
N GLY A 102 6.75 13.77 -22.89
CA GLY A 102 8.00 14.44 -23.23
C GLY A 102 9.12 14.17 -22.24
N LYS A 103 10.36 13.99 -22.72
CA LYS A 103 11.52 13.76 -21.83
C LYS A 103 11.77 14.93 -20.87
N TYR A 104 11.67 16.17 -21.37
CA TYR A 104 11.83 17.36 -20.54
C TYR A 104 10.70 17.54 -19.53
N ALA A 105 9.45 17.29 -19.95
CA ALA A 105 8.29 17.30 -19.06
C ALA A 105 8.43 16.23 -17.97
N THR A 106 8.88 15.03 -18.32
CA THR A 106 9.15 13.96 -17.35
C THR A 106 10.21 14.39 -16.35
N ALA A 107 11.35 14.94 -16.81
CA ALA A 107 12.43 15.40 -15.93
C ALA A 107 11.99 16.55 -15.03
N ALA A 108 11.28 17.55 -15.54
CA ALA A 108 10.72 18.65 -14.78
C ALA A 108 9.72 18.15 -13.73
N THR A 109 8.87 17.19 -14.07
CA THR A 109 7.92 16.59 -13.12
C THR A 109 8.66 15.82 -12.02
N VAL A 110 9.71 15.05 -12.32
CA VAL A 110 10.53 14.38 -11.30
C VAL A 110 11.14 15.41 -10.36
N ALA A 111 11.74 16.49 -10.89
CA ALA A 111 12.34 17.54 -10.07
C ALA A 111 11.30 18.22 -9.17
N LEU A 112 10.12 18.55 -9.72
CA LEU A 112 9.01 19.13 -8.96
C LEU A 112 8.53 18.19 -7.84
N LEU A 113 8.30 16.91 -8.16
CA LEU A 113 7.82 15.92 -7.18
C LEU A 113 8.89 15.63 -6.12
N THR A 114 10.18 15.70 -6.47
CA THR A 114 11.27 15.60 -5.50
C THR A 114 11.25 16.79 -4.54
N ALA A 115 11.08 18.01 -5.06
CA ALA A 115 10.91 19.19 -4.22
C ALA A 115 9.68 19.07 -3.30
N ILE A 116 8.54 18.64 -3.84
CA ILE A 116 7.33 18.37 -3.05
C ILE A 116 7.61 17.32 -1.96
N HIS A 117 8.31 16.24 -2.28
CA HIS A 117 8.67 15.21 -1.29
C HIS A 117 9.50 15.76 -0.14
N LEU A 118 10.50 16.60 -0.45
CA LEU A 118 11.41 17.16 0.54
C LEU A 118 10.76 18.24 1.42
N TYR A 119 9.89 19.07 0.82
CA TYR A 119 9.28 20.22 1.46
C TYR A 119 7.79 20.04 1.78
N ALA A 120 7.24 18.80 1.63
CA ALA A 120 5.84 18.52 1.94
C ALA A 120 5.50 18.98 3.36
N PRO A 121 4.43 19.79 3.54
CA PRO A 121 4.02 20.25 4.84
C PRO A 121 3.67 19.06 5.73
N LYS A 122 4.10 19.10 6.98
CA LYS A 122 3.73 18.12 8.01
C LYS A 122 2.45 18.62 8.68
N GLY A 123 1.46 17.75 8.81
CA GLY A 123 0.24 18.08 9.58
C GLY A 123 -1.01 18.39 8.79
N ILE A 124 -1.00 18.31 7.44
CA ILE A 124 -2.24 18.35 6.66
C ILE A 124 -2.78 16.91 6.58
N GLU A 125 -3.47 16.49 7.64
CA GLU A 125 -3.99 15.11 7.76
C GLU A 125 -5.29 14.90 6.96
N PHE A 126 -5.93 16.01 6.49
CA PHE A 126 -7.15 15.95 5.70
C PHE A 126 -6.97 15.07 4.46
N LEU A 127 -7.77 13.99 4.39
CA LEU A 127 -7.73 12.98 3.34
C LEU A 127 -6.31 12.48 3.01
N ALA A 128 -5.43 12.44 4.01
CA ALA A 128 -4.03 12.05 3.89
C ALA A 128 -3.23 12.85 2.84
N LEU A 129 -3.56 14.13 2.64
CA LEU A 129 -2.96 14.96 1.61
C LEU A 129 -1.45 15.12 1.79
N SER A 130 -0.99 15.35 3.03
CA SER A 130 0.43 15.44 3.37
C SER A 130 1.19 14.16 2.97
N SER A 131 0.59 12.99 3.26
CA SER A 131 1.13 11.71 2.87
C SER A 131 1.12 11.52 1.34
N ALA A 132 0.03 11.93 0.67
CA ALA A 132 -0.04 11.89 -0.78
C ALA A 132 1.08 12.73 -1.42
N MET A 133 1.29 13.97 -0.96
CA MET A 133 2.36 14.86 -1.44
C MET A 133 3.75 14.24 -1.21
N ARG A 134 3.98 13.66 -0.04
CA ARG A 134 5.27 13.03 0.29
C ARG A 134 5.58 11.81 -0.56
N TYR A 135 4.57 11.00 -0.90
CA TYR A 135 4.79 9.72 -1.55
C TYR A 135 4.48 9.70 -3.05
N VAL A 136 3.91 10.76 -3.62
CA VAL A 136 3.57 10.84 -5.06
C VAL A 136 4.79 10.69 -5.98
N LEU A 137 5.97 11.12 -5.53
CA LEU A 137 7.24 10.89 -6.25
C LEU A 137 7.44 9.40 -6.56
N PHE A 138 7.27 8.53 -5.58
CA PHE A 138 7.49 7.09 -5.76
C PHE A 138 6.45 6.45 -6.68
N PHE A 139 5.22 6.96 -6.67
CA PHE A 139 4.20 6.55 -7.63
C PHE A 139 4.62 6.91 -9.06
N TYR A 140 5.09 8.13 -9.27
CA TYR A 140 5.54 8.60 -10.57
C TYR A 140 6.78 7.84 -11.05
N LEU A 141 7.74 7.58 -10.17
CA LEU A 141 8.90 6.73 -10.47
C LEU A 141 8.51 5.30 -10.85
N GLY A 142 7.46 4.75 -10.25
CA GLY A 142 6.88 3.47 -10.66
C GLY A 142 6.36 3.51 -12.11
N MET A 143 5.67 4.57 -12.51
CA MET A 143 5.22 4.76 -13.90
C MET A 143 6.40 4.88 -14.87
N ILE A 144 7.44 5.65 -14.50
CA ILE A 144 8.68 5.77 -15.28
C ILE A 144 9.34 4.39 -15.44
N ALA A 145 9.44 3.63 -14.36
CA ALA A 145 10.04 2.30 -14.38
C ALA A 145 9.33 1.34 -15.33
N CYS A 146 8.00 1.42 -15.41
CA CYS A 146 7.21 0.66 -16.38
C CYS A 146 7.43 1.15 -17.81
N LYS A 147 7.31 2.46 -18.04
CA LYS A 147 7.45 3.08 -19.38
C LYS A 147 8.80 2.77 -20.03
N TYR A 148 9.87 2.87 -19.28
CA TYR A 148 11.24 2.65 -19.77
C TYR A 148 11.76 1.23 -19.55
N ARG A 149 10.89 0.31 -19.12
CA ARG A 149 11.24 -1.10 -18.85
C ARG A 149 12.45 -1.27 -17.95
N ILE A 150 12.52 -0.45 -16.90
CA ILE A 150 13.67 -0.45 -15.97
C ILE A 150 13.74 -1.79 -15.23
N VAL A 151 12.60 -2.38 -14.87
CA VAL A 151 12.54 -3.68 -14.18
C VAL A 151 13.12 -4.80 -15.05
N ASP A 152 12.89 -4.77 -16.38
CA ASP A 152 13.48 -5.75 -17.30
C ASP A 152 15.00 -5.64 -17.35
N ARG A 153 15.53 -4.41 -17.28
CA ARG A 153 16.98 -4.16 -17.17
C ARG A 153 17.54 -4.65 -15.83
N PHE A 154 16.80 -4.46 -14.76
CA PHE A 154 17.14 -5.00 -13.43
C PHE A 154 17.22 -6.53 -13.45
N ALA A 155 16.35 -7.19 -14.21
CA ALA A 155 16.35 -8.64 -14.32
C ALA A 155 17.65 -9.21 -14.93
N VAL A 156 18.35 -8.44 -15.76
CA VAL A 156 19.66 -8.83 -16.34
C VAL A 156 20.79 -8.72 -15.31
N ALA A 157 20.79 -7.64 -14.51
CA ALA A 157 21.87 -7.30 -13.58
C ALA A 157 21.47 -7.41 -12.10
N TYR A 158 20.43 -8.20 -11.78
CA TYR A 158 19.79 -8.21 -10.45
C TYR A 158 20.75 -8.49 -9.29
N LYS A 159 21.77 -9.36 -9.49
CA LYS A 159 22.78 -9.65 -8.45
C LYS A 159 23.62 -8.43 -8.09
N THR A 160 24.11 -7.73 -9.12
CA THR A 160 24.91 -6.52 -8.94
C THR A 160 24.06 -5.40 -8.31
N ILE A 161 22.83 -5.23 -8.78
CA ILE A 161 21.90 -4.24 -8.25
C ILE A 161 21.52 -4.57 -6.81
N LEU A 162 21.33 -5.86 -6.48
CA LEU A 162 21.05 -6.32 -5.12
C LEU A 162 22.16 -5.88 -4.14
N VAL A 163 23.41 -6.13 -4.51
CA VAL A 163 24.58 -5.78 -3.66
C VAL A 163 24.69 -4.26 -3.54
N ILE A 164 24.69 -3.53 -4.66
CA ILE A 164 24.82 -2.07 -4.66
C ILE A 164 23.67 -1.42 -3.90
N ALA A 165 22.41 -1.78 -4.20
CA ALA A 165 21.25 -1.22 -3.53
C ALA A 165 21.21 -1.58 -2.04
N GLY A 166 21.64 -2.79 -1.67
CA GLY A 166 21.75 -3.21 -0.27
C GLY A 166 22.80 -2.38 0.49
N SER A 167 23.98 -2.19 -0.10
CA SER A 167 25.06 -1.36 0.50
C SER A 167 24.62 0.10 0.66
N ILE A 168 23.98 0.68 -0.37
CA ILE A 168 23.46 2.05 -0.32
C ILE A 168 22.34 2.15 0.72
N TYR A 169 21.45 1.16 0.79
CA TYR A 169 20.37 1.14 1.78
C TYR A 169 20.90 1.15 3.21
N VAL A 170 21.87 0.30 3.51
CA VAL A 170 22.53 0.27 4.82
C VAL A 170 23.22 1.60 5.11
N ALA A 171 24.04 2.11 4.19
CA ALA A 171 24.70 3.39 4.34
C ALA A 171 23.74 4.55 4.57
N SER A 172 22.60 4.56 3.86
CA SER A 172 21.58 5.62 3.97
C SER A 172 20.87 5.64 5.32
N ILE A 173 20.76 4.50 6.00
CA ILE A 173 20.24 4.42 7.37
C ILE A 173 21.20 5.12 8.34
N PHE A 174 22.50 4.86 8.22
CA PHE A 174 23.51 5.52 9.07
C PHE A 174 23.64 7.02 8.81
N LEU A 175 23.36 7.47 7.59
CA LEU A 175 23.38 8.87 7.19
C LEU A 175 22.06 9.62 7.45
N ASP A 176 21.03 8.94 7.94
CA ASP A 176 19.65 9.44 8.14
C ASP A 176 19.08 10.14 6.89
N PHE A 177 19.39 9.62 5.71
CA PHE A 177 18.94 10.18 4.44
C PHE A 177 17.73 9.44 3.88
N ALA A 178 16.54 9.84 4.32
CA ALA A 178 15.27 9.14 4.08
C ALA A 178 14.96 8.90 2.59
N LEU A 179 15.23 9.88 1.70
CA LEU A 179 14.97 9.72 0.27
C LEU A 179 15.87 8.63 -0.35
N LEU A 180 17.14 8.62 0.01
CA LEU A 180 18.09 7.61 -0.48
C LEU A 180 17.73 6.22 0.05
N SER A 181 17.34 6.12 1.33
CA SER A 181 16.83 4.88 1.93
C SER A 181 15.61 4.36 1.19
N ALA A 182 14.67 5.24 0.83
CA ALA A 182 13.48 4.84 0.11
C ALA A 182 13.79 4.34 -1.31
N LEU A 183 14.66 5.05 -2.05
CA LEU A 183 15.02 4.67 -3.42
C LEU A 183 15.84 3.39 -3.47
N SER A 184 16.86 3.27 -2.61
CA SER A 184 17.68 2.06 -2.52
C SER A 184 16.86 0.87 -1.98
N GLY A 185 15.96 1.10 -1.03
CA GLY A 185 15.03 0.10 -0.52
C GLY A 185 14.06 -0.42 -1.59
N ILE A 186 13.57 0.44 -2.49
CA ILE A 186 12.77 0.02 -3.65
C ILE A 186 13.60 -0.85 -4.59
N ALA A 187 14.81 -0.40 -4.96
CA ALA A 187 15.70 -1.16 -5.85
C ALA A 187 16.09 -2.51 -5.24
N LEU A 188 16.41 -2.54 -3.95
CA LEU A 188 16.69 -3.77 -3.19
C LEU A 188 15.49 -4.72 -3.21
N SER A 189 14.29 -4.22 -2.92
CA SER A 189 13.06 -5.03 -2.90
C SER A 189 12.71 -5.61 -4.27
N VAL A 190 12.87 -4.82 -5.34
CA VAL A 190 12.68 -5.31 -6.72
C VAL A 190 13.69 -6.39 -7.06
N SER A 191 14.97 -6.21 -6.70
CA SER A 191 16.01 -7.20 -6.95
C SER A 191 15.79 -8.49 -6.16
N LEU A 192 15.34 -8.40 -4.90
CA LEU A 192 14.95 -9.55 -4.09
C LEU A 192 13.75 -10.29 -4.67
N ALA A 193 12.75 -9.55 -5.19
CA ALA A 193 11.59 -10.16 -5.85
C ALA A 193 11.99 -10.91 -7.12
N LEU A 194 12.89 -10.34 -7.94
CA LEU A 194 13.44 -11.01 -9.12
C LEU A 194 14.26 -12.24 -8.76
N LEU A 195 15.03 -12.17 -7.68
CA LEU A 195 15.76 -13.31 -7.13
C LEU A 195 14.79 -14.43 -6.70
N ALA A 196 13.76 -14.09 -5.93
CA ALA A 196 12.76 -15.03 -5.46
C ALA A 196 11.99 -15.68 -6.60
N ASP A 197 11.58 -14.90 -7.61
CA ASP A 197 10.88 -15.42 -8.80
C ASP A 197 11.75 -16.43 -9.58
N ARG A 198 13.05 -16.22 -9.59
CA ARG A 198 13.99 -17.12 -10.29
C ARG A 198 14.25 -18.44 -9.54
N PHE A 199 14.40 -18.39 -8.21
CA PHE A 199 14.79 -19.56 -7.41
C PHE A 199 13.60 -20.29 -6.78
N VAL A 200 12.52 -19.57 -6.46
CA VAL A 200 11.34 -20.12 -5.80
C VAL A 200 10.07 -19.50 -6.38
N PRO A 201 9.79 -19.71 -7.69
CA PRO A 201 8.70 -19.03 -8.39
C PRO A 201 7.31 -19.30 -7.80
N GLN A 202 7.16 -20.42 -7.11
CA GLN A 202 5.88 -20.80 -6.49
C GLN A 202 5.68 -20.24 -5.08
N LEU A 203 6.72 -19.66 -4.46
CA LEU A 203 6.65 -19.16 -3.07
C LEU A 203 5.47 -18.20 -2.83
N PHE A 204 5.20 -17.34 -3.81
CA PHE A 204 4.16 -16.33 -3.72
C PHE A 204 2.89 -16.66 -4.52
N ALA A 205 2.83 -17.83 -5.17
CA ALA A 205 1.73 -18.20 -6.08
C ALA A 205 0.38 -18.25 -5.35
N GLY A 206 0.35 -18.72 -4.11
CA GLY A 206 -0.87 -18.88 -3.33
C GLY A 206 -1.53 -17.57 -2.90
N PHE A 207 -0.76 -16.51 -2.73
CA PHE A 207 -1.28 -15.26 -2.16
C PHE A 207 -1.04 -13.99 -2.99
N ARG A 208 -0.26 -14.05 -4.08
CA ARG A 208 -0.02 -12.88 -4.95
C ARG A 208 -1.29 -12.20 -5.46
N ASN A 209 -2.36 -12.96 -5.68
CA ASN A 209 -3.64 -12.43 -6.16
C ASN A 209 -4.49 -11.79 -5.06
N TYR A 210 -4.08 -11.93 -3.80
CA TYR A 210 -4.81 -11.46 -2.61
C TYR A 210 -4.06 -10.38 -1.84
N THR A 211 -3.02 -9.78 -2.43
CA THR A 211 -2.18 -8.76 -1.78
C THR A 211 -2.99 -7.59 -1.21
N TYR A 212 -4.03 -7.17 -1.92
CA TYR A 212 -4.91 -6.10 -1.46
C TYR A 212 -5.74 -6.52 -0.24
N GLN A 213 -6.25 -7.75 -0.21
CA GLN A 213 -7.00 -8.28 0.91
C GLN A 213 -6.09 -8.55 2.13
N ILE A 214 -4.85 -8.98 1.88
CA ILE A 214 -3.84 -9.07 2.93
C ILE A 214 -3.63 -7.69 3.57
N TYR A 215 -3.46 -6.64 2.76
CA TYR A 215 -3.31 -5.29 3.27
C TYR A 215 -4.52 -4.84 4.12
N LEU A 216 -5.75 -5.11 3.69
CA LEU A 216 -6.96 -4.69 4.40
C LEU A 216 -7.21 -5.45 5.70
N ILE A 217 -6.93 -6.75 5.74
CA ILE A 217 -7.37 -7.64 6.83
C ILE A 217 -6.27 -7.94 7.82
N SER A 218 -4.99 -7.94 7.38
CA SER A 218 -3.87 -8.36 8.22
C SER A 218 -3.77 -7.59 9.53
N ILE A 219 -4.12 -6.31 9.55
CA ILE A 219 -4.08 -5.49 10.76
C ILE A 219 -5.01 -6.01 11.85
N PHE A 220 -6.21 -6.49 11.49
CA PHE A 220 -7.14 -7.07 12.46
C PHE A 220 -6.60 -8.36 13.06
N VAL A 221 -5.97 -9.18 12.23
CA VAL A 221 -5.31 -10.42 12.68
C VAL A 221 -4.15 -10.09 13.62
N GLN A 222 -3.35 -9.08 13.29
CA GLN A 222 -2.25 -8.62 14.15
C GLN A 222 -2.76 -8.07 15.48
N VAL A 223 -3.85 -7.31 15.47
CA VAL A 223 -4.49 -6.82 16.72
C VAL A 223 -4.98 -7.98 17.55
N LEU A 224 -5.64 -8.98 16.94
CA LEU A 224 -6.07 -10.18 17.66
C LEU A 224 -4.90 -10.92 18.30
N VAL A 225 -3.81 -11.14 17.58
CA VAL A 225 -2.61 -11.79 18.12
C VAL A 225 -2.00 -11.00 19.29
N LYS A 226 -1.99 -9.65 19.20
CA LYS A 226 -1.54 -8.79 20.31
C LYS A 226 -2.43 -8.92 21.54
N ILE A 227 -3.74 -9.01 21.37
CA ILE A 227 -4.69 -9.24 22.48
C ILE A 227 -4.41 -10.60 23.12
N LEU A 228 -4.26 -11.67 22.31
CA LEU A 228 -3.93 -13.00 22.84
C LEU A 228 -2.61 -13.03 23.60
N TYR A 229 -1.62 -12.27 23.15
CA TYR A 229 -0.35 -12.13 23.86
C TYR A 229 -0.52 -11.36 25.18
N LYS A 230 -1.31 -10.28 25.20
CA LYS A 230 -1.57 -9.49 26.42
C LYS A 230 -2.30 -10.29 27.52
N HIS A 231 -3.13 -11.25 27.13
CA HIS A 231 -3.86 -12.14 28.04
C HIS A 231 -3.13 -13.46 28.32
N ASP A 232 -1.81 -13.53 28.09
CA ASP A 232 -0.94 -14.68 28.36
C ASP A 232 -1.32 -16.00 27.66
N LEU A 233 -2.20 -15.92 26.64
CA LEU A 233 -2.55 -17.08 25.82
C LEU A 233 -1.41 -17.47 24.86
N ILE A 234 -0.51 -16.53 24.58
CA ILE A 234 0.74 -16.75 23.86
C ILE A 234 1.87 -16.25 24.75
N THR A 235 2.59 -17.16 25.40
CA THR A 235 3.59 -16.82 26.43
C THR A 235 4.96 -16.43 25.85
N HIS A 236 5.33 -16.98 24.69
CA HIS A 236 6.64 -16.74 24.08
C HIS A 236 6.56 -15.65 23.00
N TYR A 237 7.37 -14.60 23.13
CA TYR A 237 7.45 -13.49 22.17
C TYR A 237 7.75 -13.96 20.73
N ALA A 238 8.73 -14.87 20.58
CA ALA A 238 9.08 -15.41 19.26
C ALA A 238 7.92 -16.17 18.61
N THR A 239 7.17 -16.97 19.37
CA THR A 239 5.97 -17.68 18.90
C THR A 239 4.89 -16.67 18.48
N GLY A 240 4.63 -15.65 19.29
CA GLY A 240 3.68 -14.58 18.96
C GLY A 240 4.04 -13.86 17.67
N TYR A 241 5.33 -13.59 17.46
CA TYR A 241 5.82 -12.94 16.24
C TYR A 241 5.62 -13.81 14.99
N VAL A 242 5.98 -15.08 15.04
CA VAL A 242 5.78 -16.04 13.94
C VAL A 242 4.29 -16.22 13.63
N VAL A 243 3.46 -16.41 14.64
CA VAL A 243 2.01 -16.52 14.50
C VAL A 243 1.43 -15.25 13.85
N CYS A 244 1.89 -14.06 14.29
CA CYS A 244 1.45 -12.78 13.75
C CYS A 244 1.75 -12.66 12.23
N ILE A 245 2.95 -13.06 11.80
CA ILE A 245 3.34 -13.03 10.39
C ILE A 245 2.50 -14.03 9.59
N LEU A 246 2.48 -15.28 10.00
CA LEU A 246 1.79 -16.34 9.26
C LEU A 246 0.29 -16.10 9.20
N ALA A 247 -0.34 -15.82 10.33
CA ALA A 247 -1.77 -15.52 10.40
C ALA A 247 -2.11 -14.24 9.62
N GLY A 248 -1.25 -13.20 9.70
CA GLY A 248 -1.41 -11.94 8.95
C GLY A 248 -1.39 -12.11 7.43
N ILE A 249 -0.80 -13.18 6.91
CA ILE A 249 -0.80 -13.51 5.49
C ILE A 249 -1.90 -14.50 5.14
N TYR A 250 -1.97 -15.64 5.82
CA TYR A 250 -2.83 -16.75 5.42
C TYR A 250 -4.31 -16.56 5.78
N VAL A 251 -4.63 -15.93 6.92
CA VAL A 251 -6.03 -15.68 7.31
C VAL A 251 -6.74 -14.76 6.31
N PRO A 252 -6.16 -13.61 5.90
CA PRO A 252 -6.75 -12.79 4.84
C PRO A 252 -6.96 -13.53 3.52
N VAL A 253 -6.00 -14.37 3.13
CA VAL A 253 -6.09 -15.19 1.90
C VAL A 253 -7.25 -16.18 1.99
N LEU A 254 -7.39 -16.88 3.13
CA LEU A 254 -8.48 -17.81 3.36
C LEU A 254 -9.85 -17.11 3.31
N ILE A 255 -9.97 -15.96 3.99
CA ILE A 255 -11.20 -15.15 3.98
C ILE A 255 -11.54 -14.73 2.53
N ALA A 256 -10.57 -14.20 1.81
CA ALA A 256 -10.77 -13.72 0.45
C ALA A 256 -11.07 -14.86 -0.54
N ALA A 257 -10.39 -15.99 -0.41
CA ALA A 257 -10.63 -17.17 -1.24
C ALA A 257 -12.04 -17.77 -1.00
N THR A 258 -12.44 -17.85 0.27
CA THR A 258 -13.80 -18.30 0.66
C THR A 258 -14.87 -17.34 0.15
N ALA A 259 -14.69 -16.03 0.33
CA ALA A 259 -15.60 -15.02 -0.19
C ALA A 259 -15.77 -15.12 -1.71
N LYS A 260 -14.65 -15.31 -2.43
CA LYS A 260 -14.67 -15.50 -3.88
C LYS A 260 -15.40 -16.78 -4.29
N LYS A 261 -15.22 -17.88 -3.53
CA LYS A 261 -15.92 -19.17 -3.77
C LYS A 261 -17.43 -19.07 -3.51
N LEU A 262 -17.82 -18.37 -2.46
CA LEU A 262 -19.23 -18.11 -2.14
C LEU A 262 -19.91 -17.20 -3.17
N ASN A 263 -19.13 -16.42 -3.93
CA ASN A 263 -19.58 -15.51 -4.98
C ASN A 263 -20.68 -14.51 -4.55
N ILE A 264 -20.68 -14.12 -3.28
CA ILE A 264 -21.64 -13.14 -2.76
C ILE A 264 -21.17 -11.75 -3.18
N ARG A 265 -21.91 -11.11 -4.09
CA ARG A 265 -21.53 -9.83 -4.71
C ARG A 265 -21.21 -8.73 -3.69
N PHE A 266 -21.99 -8.66 -2.61
CA PHE A 266 -21.78 -7.66 -1.56
C PHE A 266 -20.45 -7.88 -0.82
N ILE A 267 -20.16 -9.12 -0.39
CA ILE A 267 -18.91 -9.46 0.31
C ILE A 267 -17.70 -9.21 -0.60
N ASN A 268 -17.78 -9.62 -1.86
CA ASN A 268 -16.72 -9.38 -2.83
C ASN A 268 -16.45 -7.88 -3.00
N LEU A 269 -17.50 -7.06 -3.03
CA LEU A 269 -17.37 -5.61 -3.12
C LEU A 269 -16.72 -5.01 -1.88
N CYS A 270 -17.12 -5.45 -0.68
CA CYS A 270 -16.55 -5.03 0.60
C CYS A 270 -15.05 -5.38 0.71
N LEU A 271 -14.64 -6.49 0.13
CA LEU A 271 -13.24 -6.94 0.10
C LEU A 271 -12.44 -6.40 -1.11
N GLY A 272 -13.06 -5.59 -1.97
CA GLY A 272 -12.42 -5.08 -3.18
C GLY A 272 -12.04 -6.17 -4.20
N LEU A 273 -12.69 -7.34 -4.13
CA LEU A 273 -12.50 -8.42 -5.09
C LEU A 273 -13.17 -8.03 -6.42
N SER A 274 -12.44 -8.12 -7.51
CA SER A 274 -13.01 -8.04 -8.85
C SER A 274 -13.75 -9.34 -9.18
N LYS A 275 -14.84 -9.22 -9.97
CA LYS A 275 -15.50 -10.40 -10.55
C LYS A 275 -14.52 -11.20 -11.39
#